data_975783421bcf46fd32e8d70e95a8c9b6
#
_entry.id   975783421bcf46fd32e8d70e95a8c9b6
#
_cell.length_a   1.000
_cell.length_b   1.000
_cell.length_c   1.000
_cell.angle_alpha   90.00
_cell.angle_beta   90.00
_cell.angle_gamma   90.00
#
_symmetry.space_group_name_H-M   'P 1'
#
loop_
_entity.id
_entity.type
_entity.pdbx_description
1 polymer ?
#
loop_
_entity_poly.entity_id
_entity_poly.type
_entity_poly.pdbx_seq_one_letter_code
_entity_poly.pdbx_strand_id
1 'polypeptide(L)'
;FIRHPSARELENWADEAFKQKHGMGLFLISFLSVWREGSETVVFIGAGTEGTYAIVGVFFGIVVATGFAYAFFARGMEIDISKLFKITNVLLILFAAGLVAHGFHELQEAGVAPVVVEEVWDVNPEVDSEATYPLLHEKGAIGGIFKALFGWNGNPSLLEVLAWCGYTGGMLFLLRRGSEKQRRMQNGDSGQYA
;
A
#
# COMPACT_ATOMS: atom_id res chain seq x y z
N PHE A 1 -7.15 34.20 -4.53
CA PHE A 1 -5.86 33.69 -5.04
C PHE A 1 -5.07 33.14 -3.85
N ILE A 2 -5.12 31.84 -3.64
CA ILE A 2 -4.32 31.14 -2.62
C ILE A 2 -2.94 30.90 -3.27
N ARG A 3 -1.96 31.70 -2.87
CA ARG A 3 -0.58 31.56 -3.32
C ARG A 3 0.04 30.35 -2.58
N HIS A 4 0.36 29.30 -3.30
CA HIS A 4 1.13 28.20 -2.71
C HIS A 4 2.52 28.70 -2.33
N PRO A 5 2.94 28.49 -1.08
CA PRO A 5 4.28 28.90 -0.66
C PRO A 5 5.34 28.15 -1.45
N SER A 6 6.40 28.81 -1.84
CA SER A 6 7.54 28.18 -2.51
C SER A 6 8.31 27.28 -1.53
N ALA A 7 9.05 26.29 -2.05
CA ALA A 7 9.87 25.39 -1.22
C ALA A 7 10.82 26.15 -0.28
N ARG A 8 11.38 27.29 -0.74
CA ARG A 8 12.23 28.16 0.10
C ARG A 8 11.48 28.88 1.21
N GLU A 9 10.21 29.26 0.99
CA GLU A 9 9.39 29.86 2.04
C GLU A 9 9.05 28.83 3.11
N LEU A 10 8.80 27.58 2.72
CA LEU A 10 8.60 26.46 3.67
C LEU A 10 9.87 26.14 4.47
N GLU A 11 11.03 26.13 3.85
CA GLU A 11 12.32 25.98 4.55
C GLU A 11 12.58 27.12 5.54
N ASN A 12 12.34 28.36 5.15
CA ASN A 12 12.49 29.51 6.04
C ASN A 12 11.51 29.46 7.21
N TRP A 13 10.27 29.07 6.99
CA TRP A 13 9.29 28.89 8.06
C TRP A 13 9.66 27.76 9.01
N ALA A 14 10.21 26.66 8.49
CA ALA A 14 10.72 25.58 9.32
C ALA A 14 11.91 26.03 10.15
N ASP A 15 12.86 26.77 9.59
CA ASP A 15 14.02 27.32 10.28
C ASP A 15 13.63 28.38 11.34
N GLU A 16 12.67 29.24 11.06
CA GLU A 16 12.14 30.20 12.03
C GLU A 16 11.37 29.51 13.17
N ALA A 17 10.57 28.46 12.84
CA ALA A 17 9.89 27.66 13.85
C ALA A 17 10.87 26.91 14.76
N PHE A 18 12.00 26.43 14.22
CA PHE A 18 13.08 25.83 15.01
C PHE A 18 13.76 26.85 15.92
N LYS A 19 13.99 28.07 15.45
CA LYS A 19 14.68 29.14 16.22
C LYS A 19 13.81 29.75 17.33
N GLN A 20 12.49 29.72 17.19
CA GLN A 20 11.55 30.38 18.11
C GLN A 20 10.93 29.45 19.17
N LYS A 21 11.64 28.53 19.82
CA LYS A 21 11.09 27.72 20.94
C LYS A 21 9.78 26.94 20.64
N HIS A 22 9.39 26.75 19.39
CA HIS A 22 8.17 26.03 18.99
C HIS A 22 8.38 24.54 18.75
N GLY A 23 9.44 23.96 19.32
CA GLY A 23 9.71 22.52 19.24
C GLY A 23 8.53 21.64 19.65
N MET A 24 7.70 22.14 20.58
CA MET A 24 6.48 21.44 20.99
C MET A 24 5.45 21.36 19.87
N GLY A 25 5.30 22.40 19.04
CA GLY A 25 4.38 22.39 17.90
C GLY A 25 4.81 21.39 16.82
N LEU A 26 6.10 21.37 16.46
CA LEU A 26 6.65 20.39 15.54
C LEU A 26 6.56 18.96 16.08
N PHE A 27 6.84 18.78 17.37
CA PHE A 27 6.69 17.50 18.05
C PHE A 27 5.22 17.01 17.97
N LEU A 28 4.26 17.86 18.30
CA LEU A 28 2.84 17.51 18.27
C LEU A 28 2.37 17.15 16.85
N ILE A 29 2.76 17.92 15.84
CA ILE A 29 2.40 17.62 14.44
C ILE A 29 2.99 16.28 14.01
N SER A 30 4.27 16.03 14.28
CA SER A 30 4.94 14.77 13.97
C SER A 30 4.32 13.60 14.73
N PHE A 31 4.05 13.80 16.02
CA PHE A 31 3.41 12.79 16.88
C PHE A 31 2.01 12.43 16.36
N LEU A 32 1.17 13.44 16.06
CA LEU A 32 -0.18 13.20 15.56
C LEU A 32 -0.18 12.51 14.20
N SER A 33 0.79 12.84 13.33
CA SER A 33 0.93 12.17 12.03
C SER A 33 1.28 10.69 12.20
N VAL A 34 2.28 10.38 13.04
CA VAL A 34 2.68 8.99 13.33
C VAL A 34 1.58 8.24 14.08
N TRP A 35 0.89 8.91 15.02
CA TRP A 35 -0.22 8.32 15.75
C TRP A 35 -1.37 7.92 14.83
N ARG A 36 -1.74 8.80 13.89
CA ARG A 36 -2.76 8.53 12.91
C ARG A 36 -2.40 7.31 12.06
N GLU A 37 -1.20 7.29 11.49
CA GLU A 37 -0.73 6.19 10.64
C GLU A 37 -0.61 4.87 11.44
N GLY A 38 -0.14 4.96 12.67
CA GLY A 38 -0.08 3.81 13.59
C GLY A 38 -1.47 3.26 13.93
N SER A 39 -2.47 4.12 14.17
CA SER A 39 -3.84 3.68 14.44
C SER A 39 -4.48 2.99 13.23
N GLU A 40 -4.28 3.51 12.02
CA GLU A 40 -4.73 2.86 10.78
C GLU A 40 -4.08 1.46 10.63
N THR A 41 -2.78 1.35 10.89
CA THR A 41 -2.06 0.08 10.86
C THR A 41 -2.61 -0.94 11.88
N VAL A 42 -2.91 -0.50 13.12
CA VAL A 42 -3.50 -1.37 14.14
C VAL A 42 -4.88 -1.88 13.74
N VAL A 43 -5.71 -1.01 13.15
CA VAL A 43 -7.03 -1.41 12.64
C VAL A 43 -6.89 -2.44 11.51
N PHE A 44 -5.99 -2.23 10.55
CA PHE A 44 -5.76 -3.18 9.46
C PHE A 44 -5.24 -4.53 9.96
N ILE A 45 -4.30 -4.54 10.90
CA ILE A 45 -3.78 -5.78 11.51
C ILE A 45 -4.91 -6.48 12.30
N GLY A 46 -5.69 -5.73 13.08
CA GLY A 46 -6.79 -6.28 13.87
C GLY A 46 -7.92 -6.87 13.03
N ALA A 47 -8.19 -6.29 11.85
CA ALA A 47 -9.20 -6.80 10.93
C ALA A 47 -8.74 -8.04 10.12
N GLY A 48 -7.43 -8.18 9.89
CA GLY A 48 -6.89 -9.20 8.97
C GLY A 48 -6.20 -10.39 9.63
N THR A 49 -5.96 -10.36 10.94
CA THR A 49 -5.16 -11.42 11.61
C THR A 49 -5.71 -11.79 12.97
N GLU A 50 -5.84 -13.08 13.20
CA GLU A 50 -6.19 -13.62 14.52
C GLU A 50 -4.93 -14.09 15.27
N GLY A 51 -4.77 -13.61 16.52
CA GLY A 51 -3.92 -14.22 17.53
C GLY A 51 -2.41 -13.88 17.49
N THR A 52 -1.62 -14.81 18.00
CA THR A 52 -0.18 -14.67 18.32
C THR A 52 0.68 -14.35 17.09
N TYR A 53 0.27 -14.79 15.90
CA TYR A 53 1.03 -14.58 14.65
C TYR A 53 1.07 -13.10 14.23
N ALA A 54 0.05 -12.31 14.57
CA ALA A 54 0.04 -10.87 14.32
C ALA A 54 1.17 -10.17 15.09
N ILE A 55 1.38 -10.51 16.34
CA ILE A 55 2.42 -9.91 17.20
C ILE A 55 3.81 -10.23 16.64
N VAL A 56 4.03 -11.49 16.23
CA VAL A 56 5.32 -11.91 15.63
C VAL A 56 5.57 -11.18 14.32
N GLY A 57 4.53 -11.03 13.48
CA GLY A 57 4.59 -10.29 12.22
C GLY A 57 4.93 -8.80 12.42
N VAL A 58 4.30 -8.15 13.40
CA VAL A 58 4.57 -6.75 13.76
C VAL A 58 6.01 -6.58 14.23
N PHE A 59 6.49 -7.46 15.12
CA PHE A 59 7.87 -7.41 15.61
C PHE A 59 8.87 -7.56 14.46
N PHE A 60 8.67 -8.54 13.57
CA PHE A 60 9.53 -8.75 12.42
C PHE A 60 9.48 -7.55 11.45
N GLY A 61 8.29 -7.00 11.21
CA GLY A 61 8.10 -5.79 10.39
C GLY A 61 8.87 -4.59 10.94
N ILE A 62 8.84 -4.37 12.27
CA ILE A 62 9.60 -3.29 12.91
C ILE A 62 11.11 -3.49 12.73
N VAL A 63 11.61 -4.72 12.90
CA VAL A 63 13.04 -5.03 12.70
C VAL A 63 13.47 -4.74 11.26
N VAL A 64 12.68 -5.18 10.28
CA VAL A 64 12.94 -4.93 8.85
C VAL A 64 12.90 -3.43 8.55
N ALA A 65 11.87 -2.72 9.00
CA ALA A 65 11.73 -1.28 8.79
C ALA A 65 12.90 -0.49 9.41
N THR A 66 13.32 -0.87 10.63
CA THR A 66 14.47 -0.26 11.30
C THR A 66 15.76 -0.53 10.53
N GLY A 67 15.95 -1.74 10.01
CA GLY A 67 17.08 -2.09 9.16
C GLY A 67 17.14 -1.26 7.88
N PHE A 68 16.00 -1.06 7.22
CA PHE A 68 15.88 -0.15 6.07
C PHE A 68 16.22 1.28 6.46
N ALA A 69 15.63 1.81 7.52
CA ALA A 69 15.89 3.16 7.99
C ALA A 69 17.39 3.37 8.28
N TYR A 70 18.01 2.42 8.98
CA TYR A 70 19.45 2.46 9.27
C TYR A 70 20.30 2.44 7.99
N ALA A 71 19.98 1.57 7.03
CA ALA A 71 20.70 1.51 5.76
C ALA A 71 20.60 2.84 4.97
N PHE A 72 19.46 3.50 5.04
CA PHE A 72 19.24 4.82 4.44
C PHE A 72 20.06 5.91 5.10
N PHE A 73 19.92 6.07 6.41
CA PHE A 73 20.53 7.19 7.13
C PHE A 73 22.02 7.01 7.39
N ALA A 74 22.48 5.78 7.70
CA ALA A 74 23.87 5.52 8.07
C ALA A 74 24.81 5.34 6.86
N ARG A 75 24.30 4.85 5.73
CA ARG A 75 25.13 4.60 4.53
C ARG A 75 25.00 5.66 3.46
N GLY A 76 24.16 6.69 3.65
CA GLY A 76 23.97 7.75 2.67
C GLY A 76 23.59 7.21 1.29
N MET A 77 22.80 6.13 1.23
CA MET A 77 22.39 5.53 -0.02
C MET A 77 21.63 6.58 -0.85
N GLU A 78 22.21 7.00 -1.96
CA GLU A 78 21.52 7.81 -2.95
C GLU A 78 20.40 6.98 -3.57
N ILE A 79 19.18 7.16 -3.05
CA ILE A 79 18.01 6.49 -3.60
C ILE A 79 17.43 7.38 -4.68
N ASP A 80 17.28 6.77 -5.85
CA ASP A 80 16.47 7.33 -6.91
C ASP A 80 15.02 7.40 -6.46
N ILE A 81 14.65 8.55 -5.90
CA ILE A 81 13.31 8.84 -5.37
C ILE A 81 12.24 8.50 -6.42
N SER A 82 12.53 8.72 -7.72
CA SER A 82 11.60 8.39 -8.80
C SER A 82 11.34 6.89 -8.91
N LYS A 83 12.36 6.05 -8.70
CA LYS A 83 12.20 4.59 -8.69
C LYS A 83 11.43 4.13 -7.46
N LEU A 84 11.73 4.72 -6.30
CA LEU A 84 11.01 4.41 -5.06
C LEU A 84 9.51 4.68 -5.24
N PHE A 85 9.13 5.87 -5.71
CA PHE A 85 7.72 6.20 -5.96
C PHE A 85 7.07 5.31 -7.01
N LYS A 86 7.78 4.89 -8.05
CA LYS A 86 7.22 3.96 -9.03
C LYS A 86 6.89 2.60 -8.41
N ILE A 87 7.81 2.06 -7.61
CA ILE A 87 7.62 0.76 -6.94
C ILE A 87 6.48 0.84 -5.94
N THR A 88 6.48 1.86 -5.07
CA THR A 88 5.43 2.02 -4.06
C THR A 88 4.06 2.26 -4.68
N ASN A 89 3.95 3.02 -5.76
CA ASN A 89 2.69 3.21 -6.48
C ASN A 89 2.14 1.90 -7.04
N VAL A 90 2.99 1.05 -7.63
CA VAL A 90 2.56 -0.26 -8.12
C VAL A 90 2.09 -1.14 -6.96
N LEU A 91 2.84 -1.18 -5.86
CA LEU A 91 2.44 -1.95 -4.67
C LEU A 91 1.12 -1.46 -4.09
N LEU A 92 0.91 -0.14 -3.99
CA LEU A 92 -0.34 0.45 -3.50
C LEU A 92 -1.54 0.12 -4.40
N ILE A 93 -1.36 0.11 -5.72
CA ILE A 93 -2.41 -0.28 -6.67
C ILE A 93 -2.78 -1.75 -6.46
N LEU A 94 -1.80 -2.63 -6.34
CA LEU A 94 -2.05 -4.06 -6.12
C LEU A 94 -2.69 -4.32 -4.77
N PHE A 95 -2.24 -3.64 -3.72
CA PHE A 95 -2.86 -3.71 -2.40
C PHE A 95 -4.31 -3.23 -2.41
N ALA A 96 -4.58 -2.08 -3.05
CA ALA A 96 -5.94 -1.57 -3.18
C ALA A 96 -6.83 -2.50 -4.01
N ALA A 97 -6.29 -3.14 -5.06
CA ALA A 97 -7.01 -4.16 -5.83
C ALA A 97 -7.42 -5.36 -4.97
N GLY A 98 -6.52 -5.81 -4.07
CA GLY A 98 -6.81 -6.85 -3.09
C GLY A 98 -7.94 -6.46 -2.12
N LEU A 99 -7.91 -5.22 -1.60
CA LEU A 99 -8.98 -4.72 -0.73
C LEU A 99 -10.33 -4.63 -1.45
N VAL A 100 -10.33 -4.22 -2.72
CA VAL A 100 -11.56 -4.19 -3.53
C VAL A 100 -12.10 -5.61 -3.74
N ALA A 101 -11.27 -6.58 -4.09
CA ALA A 101 -11.68 -7.97 -4.22
C ALA A 101 -12.26 -8.52 -2.91
N HIS A 102 -11.56 -8.31 -1.80
CA HIS A 102 -12.02 -8.73 -0.47
C HIS A 102 -13.36 -8.06 -0.08
N GLY A 103 -13.54 -6.78 -0.40
CA GLY A 103 -14.83 -6.11 -0.19
C GLY A 103 -15.97 -6.75 -0.98
N PHE A 104 -15.74 -7.27 -2.18
CA PHE A 104 -16.74 -8.04 -2.92
C PHE A 104 -17.01 -9.42 -2.29
N HIS A 105 -15.98 -10.06 -1.74
CA HIS A 105 -16.13 -11.29 -0.98
C HIS A 105 -17.09 -11.09 0.22
N GLU A 106 -16.84 -10.09 1.05
CA GLU A 106 -17.70 -9.72 2.18
C GLU A 106 -19.13 -9.40 1.75
N LEU A 107 -19.33 -8.73 0.61
CA LEU A 107 -20.67 -8.46 0.07
C LEU A 107 -21.39 -9.73 -0.40
N GLN A 108 -20.66 -10.73 -0.87
CA GLN A 108 -21.21 -12.03 -1.23
C GLN A 108 -21.57 -12.84 0.01
N GLU A 109 -20.73 -12.87 1.04
CA GLU A 109 -21.04 -13.50 2.33
C GLU A 109 -22.25 -12.86 3.01
N ALA A 110 -22.38 -11.54 2.92
CA ALA A 110 -23.54 -10.81 3.43
C ALA A 110 -24.83 -11.03 2.59
N GLY A 111 -24.76 -11.77 1.48
CA GLY A 111 -25.90 -12.01 0.59
C GLY A 111 -26.34 -10.80 -0.23
N VAL A 112 -25.54 -9.73 -0.28
CA VAL A 112 -25.83 -8.49 -1.02
C VAL A 112 -25.42 -8.63 -2.49
N ALA A 113 -24.28 -9.29 -2.76
CA ALA A 113 -23.77 -9.53 -4.11
C ALA A 113 -24.07 -10.98 -4.55
N PRO A 114 -24.43 -11.19 -5.83
CA PRO A 114 -24.70 -12.54 -6.33
C PRO A 114 -23.42 -13.37 -6.43
N VAL A 115 -23.50 -14.65 -6.06
CA VAL A 115 -22.45 -15.63 -6.29
C VAL A 115 -22.78 -16.34 -7.61
N VAL A 116 -22.01 -16.06 -8.66
CA VAL A 116 -22.19 -16.67 -9.99
C VAL A 116 -21.35 -17.94 -10.13
N VAL A 117 -20.09 -17.87 -9.68
CA VAL A 117 -19.17 -19.00 -9.57
C VAL A 117 -18.50 -18.85 -8.21
N GLU A 118 -18.64 -19.84 -7.36
CA GLU A 118 -18.11 -19.80 -5.99
C GLU A 118 -16.59 -19.81 -5.99
N GLU A 119 -15.98 -20.66 -6.82
CA GLU A 119 -14.53 -20.83 -6.87
C GLU A 119 -14.06 -20.90 -8.32
N VAL A 120 -13.20 -19.98 -8.73
CA VAL A 120 -12.55 -20.01 -10.05
C VAL A 120 -11.36 -20.99 -10.03
N TRP A 121 -10.67 -21.07 -8.90
CA TRP A 121 -9.66 -22.07 -8.56
C TRP A 121 -9.71 -22.32 -7.06
N ASP A 122 -9.22 -23.49 -6.64
CA ASP A 122 -9.04 -23.85 -5.24
C ASP A 122 -7.60 -24.33 -5.00
N VAL A 123 -6.84 -23.56 -4.24
CA VAL A 123 -5.49 -23.85 -3.75
C VAL A 123 -5.46 -23.90 -2.22
N ASN A 124 -6.64 -23.90 -1.59
CA ASN A 124 -6.84 -23.98 -0.15
C ASN A 124 -7.45 -25.34 0.27
N PRO A 125 -6.80 -26.47 -0.03
CA PRO A 125 -7.32 -27.77 0.38
C PRO A 125 -7.49 -27.81 1.91
N GLU A 126 -8.54 -28.45 2.38
CA GLU A 126 -8.70 -28.73 3.80
C GLU A 126 -7.50 -29.54 4.29
N VAL A 127 -6.77 -29.00 5.26
CA VAL A 127 -5.58 -29.61 5.84
C VAL A 127 -5.92 -30.03 7.28
N ASP A 128 -5.66 -31.29 7.60
CA ASP A 128 -5.80 -31.79 8.96
C ASP A 128 -4.95 -30.94 9.92
N SER A 129 -5.46 -30.78 11.14
CA SER A 129 -4.93 -29.86 12.17
C SER A 129 -3.44 -30.06 12.54
N GLU A 130 -2.82 -31.17 12.13
CA GLU A 130 -1.40 -31.49 12.35
C GLU A 130 -0.54 -31.32 11.11
N ALA A 131 -1.12 -31.06 9.93
CA ALA A 131 -0.38 -30.95 8.69
C ALA A 131 0.10 -29.53 8.40
N THR A 132 1.26 -29.42 7.76
CA THR A 132 1.80 -28.14 7.32
C THR A 132 1.04 -27.64 6.10
N TYR A 133 0.55 -26.41 6.13
CA TYR A 133 -0.13 -25.78 5.00
C TYR A 133 0.75 -25.73 3.75
N PRO A 134 0.20 -26.01 2.55
CA PRO A 134 0.90 -25.82 1.29
C PRO A 134 1.43 -24.38 1.15
N LEU A 135 2.52 -24.20 0.43
CA LEU A 135 3.21 -22.90 0.34
C LEU A 135 2.31 -21.78 -0.20
N LEU A 136 1.41 -22.08 -1.12
CA LEU A 136 0.47 -21.13 -1.75
C LEU A 136 -0.89 -21.05 -1.03
N HIS A 137 -1.13 -21.89 -0.04
CA HIS A 137 -2.31 -21.80 0.80
C HIS A 137 -2.32 -20.44 1.53
N GLU A 138 -3.47 -19.84 1.73
CA GLU A 138 -3.59 -18.53 2.39
C GLU A 138 -2.95 -18.47 3.78
N LYS A 139 -2.98 -19.57 4.52
CA LYS A 139 -2.31 -19.75 5.82
C LYS A 139 -0.86 -20.25 5.67
N GLY A 140 -0.39 -20.50 4.46
CA GLY A 140 0.98 -20.88 4.17
C GLY A 140 1.93 -19.67 4.18
N ALA A 141 3.24 -19.94 4.27
CA ALA A 141 4.24 -18.88 4.37
C ALA A 141 4.27 -17.93 3.18
N ILE A 142 4.17 -18.44 1.95
CA ILE A 142 4.18 -17.64 0.72
C ILE A 142 2.79 -17.09 0.43
N GLY A 143 1.75 -17.92 0.50
CA GLY A 143 0.38 -17.50 0.26
C GLY A 143 -0.07 -16.40 1.20
N GLY A 144 0.31 -16.45 2.49
CA GLY A 144 0.04 -15.39 3.45
C GLY A 144 0.68 -14.06 3.10
N ILE A 145 1.92 -14.06 2.58
CA ILE A 145 2.59 -12.84 2.09
C ILE A 145 1.86 -12.29 0.85
N PHE A 146 1.50 -13.15 -0.10
CA PHE A 146 0.74 -12.75 -1.29
C PHE A 146 -0.66 -12.25 -0.94
N LYS A 147 -1.33 -12.87 0.04
CA LYS A 147 -2.61 -12.39 0.59
C LYS A 147 -2.45 -10.98 1.16
N ALA A 148 -1.44 -10.74 1.98
CA ALA A 148 -1.22 -9.45 2.62
C ALA A 148 -0.83 -8.33 1.64
N LEU A 149 -0.04 -8.64 0.58
CA LEU A 149 0.48 -7.62 -0.34
C LEU A 149 -0.41 -7.41 -1.57
N PHE A 150 -1.06 -8.44 -2.06
CA PHE A 150 -1.76 -8.42 -3.36
C PHE A 150 -3.23 -8.81 -3.24
N GLY A 151 -3.69 -9.14 -2.03
CA GLY A 151 -5.04 -9.67 -1.83
C GLY A 151 -5.25 -11.04 -2.45
N TRP A 152 -4.19 -11.89 -2.44
CA TRP A 152 -4.29 -13.25 -2.93
C TRP A 152 -5.36 -14.00 -2.15
N ASN A 153 -6.32 -14.58 -2.89
CA ASN A 153 -7.31 -15.51 -2.37
C ASN A 153 -7.06 -16.88 -2.99
N GLY A 154 -6.95 -17.91 -2.17
CA GLY A 154 -6.69 -19.27 -2.64
C GLY A 154 -7.89 -19.94 -3.29
N ASN A 155 -9.11 -19.43 -3.04
CA ASN A 155 -10.38 -19.91 -3.63
C ASN A 155 -11.31 -18.73 -3.96
N PRO A 156 -10.91 -17.82 -4.86
CA PRO A 156 -11.67 -16.61 -5.14
C PRO A 156 -12.91 -16.91 -5.98
N SER A 157 -13.98 -16.17 -5.72
CA SER A 157 -15.15 -16.13 -6.58
C SER A 157 -14.86 -15.41 -7.91
N LEU A 158 -15.66 -15.68 -8.91
CA LEU A 158 -15.54 -15.00 -10.20
C LEU A 158 -15.64 -13.48 -10.06
N LEU A 159 -16.50 -12.99 -9.17
CA LEU A 159 -16.71 -11.56 -8.95
C LEU A 159 -15.48 -10.89 -8.32
N GLU A 160 -14.81 -11.57 -7.40
CA GLU A 160 -13.55 -11.11 -6.81
C GLU A 160 -12.46 -10.96 -7.86
N VAL A 161 -12.28 -11.99 -8.74
CA VAL A 161 -11.29 -11.95 -9.82
C VAL A 161 -11.59 -10.81 -10.79
N LEU A 162 -12.85 -10.63 -11.19
CA LEU A 162 -13.25 -9.53 -12.07
C LEU A 162 -13.06 -8.17 -11.44
N ALA A 163 -13.35 -8.01 -10.15
CA ALA A 163 -13.15 -6.78 -9.40
C ALA A 163 -11.66 -6.43 -9.31
N TRP A 164 -10.81 -7.40 -8.99
CA TRP A 164 -9.36 -7.23 -8.94
C TRP A 164 -8.77 -6.84 -10.30
N CYS A 165 -9.14 -7.57 -11.35
CA CYS A 165 -8.69 -7.29 -12.72
C CYS A 165 -9.21 -5.95 -13.24
N GLY A 166 -10.46 -5.63 -12.97
CA GLY A 166 -11.11 -4.39 -13.39
C GLY A 166 -10.46 -3.17 -12.73
N TYR A 167 -10.22 -3.24 -11.43
CA TYR A 167 -9.53 -2.17 -10.71
C TYR A 167 -8.09 -1.97 -11.20
N THR A 168 -7.32 -3.06 -11.25
CA THR A 168 -5.92 -3.02 -11.69
C THR A 168 -5.81 -2.52 -13.15
N GLY A 169 -6.63 -3.05 -14.04
CA GLY A 169 -6.66 -2.63 -15.44
C GLY A 169 -7.07 -1.15 -15.61
N GLY A 170 -8.08 -0.72 -14.87
CA GLY A 170 -8.51 0.69 -14.83
C GLY A 170 -7.41 1.63 -14.36
N MET A 171 -6.73 1.29 -13.27
CA MET A 171 -5.63 2.10 -12.74
C MET A 171 -4.42 2.14 -13.68
N LEU A 172 -4.04 1.02 -14.29
CA LEU A 172 -2.98 0.99 -15.29
C LEU A 172 -3.32 1.84 -16.52
N PHE A 173 -4.57 1.81 -16.96
CA PHE A 173 -5.04 2.64 -18.07
C PHE A 173 -4.96 4.14 -17.73
N LEU A 174 -5.41 4.54 -16.54
CA LEU A 174 -5.32 5.93 -16.07
C LEU A 174 -3.88 6.42 -15.96
N LEU A 175 -2.97 5.58 -15.41
CA LEU A 175 -1.55 5.90 -15.32
C LEU A 175 -0.91 6.10 -16.70
N ARG A 176 -1.22 5.24 -17.68
CA ARG A 176 -0.73 5.38 -19.05
C ARG A 176 -1.20 6.69 -19.68
N ARG A 177 -2.49 7.01 -19.57
CA ARG A 177 -3.04 8.28 -20.08
C ARG A 177 -2.42 9.51 -19.42
N GLY A 178 -2.19 9.47 -18.11
CA GLY A 178 -1.51 10.54 -17.37
C GLY A 178 -0.09 10.79 -17.88
N SER A 179 0.67 9.72 -18.08
CA SER A 179 2.05 9.79 -18.60
C SER A 179 2.13 10.35 -20.02
N GLU A 180 1.20 9.96 -20.90
CA GLU A 180 1.14 10.47 -22.27
C GLU A 180 0.80 11.96 -22.32
N LYS A 181 -0.12 12.41 -21.45
CA LYS A 181 -0.48 13.82 -21.36
C LYS A 181 0.70 14.68 -20.90
N GLN A 182 1.46 14.21 -19.92
CA GLN A 182 2.66 14.91 -19.46
C GLN A 182 3.73 14.98 -20.55
N ARG A 183 3.97 13.90 -21.28
CA ARG A 183 4.92 13.89 -22.40
C ARG A 183 4.52 14.86 -23.53
N ARG A 184 3.22 14.96 -23.84
CA ARG A 184 2.73 15.90 -24.85
C ARG A 184 2.92 17.35 -24.43
N MET A 185 2.67 17.67 -23.15
CA MET A 185 2.92 19.02 -22.62
C MET A 185 4.41 19.40 -22.66
N GLN A 186 5.29 18.49 -22.28
CA GLN A 186 6.75 18.72 -22.35
C GLN A 186 7.26 18.92 -23.76
N ASN A 187 6.77 18.14 -24.73
CA ASN A 187 7.18 18.27 -26.13
C ASN A 187 6.56 19.49 -26.85
N GLY A 188 5.39 19.96 -26.40
CA GLY A 188 4.75 21.16 -26.93
C GLY A 188 5.45 22.45 -26.51
N ASP A 189 6.00 22.50 -25.30
CA ASP A 189 6.71 23.66 -24.76
C ASP A 189 8.12 23.82 -25.40
N SER A 190 8.78 22.69 -25.74
CA SER A 190 10.09 22.73 -26.43
C SER A 190 10.03 23.18 -27.88
N GLY A 191 8.86 23.14 -28.53
CA GLY A 191 8.66 23.61 -29.90
C GLY A 191 8.37 25.11 -30.04
N GLN A 192 8.17 25.84 -28.93
CA GLN A 192 7.82 27.27 -28.96
C GLN A 192 9.07 28.19 -28.80
N TYR A 193 10.24 27.62 -28.56
CA TYR A 193 11.52 28.35 -28.39
C TYR A 193 12.55 28.06 -29.50
N ALA A 194 12.15 27.39 -30.56
CA ALA A 194 12.95 27.15 -31.78
C ALA A 194 12.44 28.02 -32.94
#